data_c785e1f2bbba99bf67e4cd6c559330e8
#
_entry.id   c785e1f2bbba99bf67e4cd6c559330e8
#
_cell.length_a   1.000
_cell.length_b   1.000
_cell.length_c   1.000
_cell.angle_alpha   90.00
_cell.angle_beta   90.00
_cell.angle_gamma   90.00
#
_symmetry.space_group_name_H-M   'P 1'
#
loop_
_entity.id
_entity.type
_entity.pdbx_description
1 polymer ?
#
loop_
_entity_poly.entity_id
_entity_poly.type
_entity_poly.pdbx_seq_one_letter_code
_entity_poly.pdbx_strand_id
1 'polypeptide(L)'
;MTNILMSLFSEKEEWSSALEKYLAGKKVFILAFSFAAEYIHSSEEWIQAYGQPEGEYYRPMLKALTSYGVREEEISWGNYFEDSSRALQAKINEAEVLFLPGGAPDEFFDRLKEKNLIDAIQQFNGTIIGFSAGAMVQIQDFHITEDDHYKEYSYYEGLDLLTDFDVEVHFEKDDSTMQASIQRCLKEKKKVVYGIGNAGAVIVEGDSILTLGEVEKYEQQSQ
;
A
#
# COMPACT_ATOMS: atom_id res chain seq x y z
N MET A 1 -14.26 7.81 -1.47
CA MET A 1 -12.90 7.33 -1.17
C MET A 1 -12.22 7.00 -2.48
N THR A 2 -10.93 7.29 -2.60
CA THR A 2 -10.09 6.90 -3.74
C THR A 2 -9.00 5.95 -3.24
N ASN A 3 -8.80 4.83 -3.92
CA ASN A 3 -7.73 3.87 -3.60
C ASN A 3 -6.70 3.88 -4.73
N ILE A 4 -5.42 3.98 -4.38
CA ILE A 4 -4.31 3.95 -5.33
C ILE A 4 -3.35 2.84 -4.90
N LEU A 5 -3.14 1.87 -5.79
CA LEU A 5 -2.32 0.70 -5.58
C LEU A 5 -1.13 0.75 -6.52
N MET A 6 0.07 0.61 -5.98
CA MET A 6 1.34 0.69 -6.71
C MET A 6 2.28 -0.43 -6.26
N SER A 7 3.27 -0.74 -7.06
CA SER A 7 4.38 -1.62 -6.62
C SER A 7 5.48 -0.83 -5.92
N LEU A 8 5.87 0.31 -6.49
CA LEU A 8 6.84 1.24 -5.91
C LEU A 8 6.25 2.65 -5.88
N PHE A 9 6.62 3.41 -4.83
CA PHE A 9 6.36 4.84 -4.77
C PHE A 9 7.69 5.59 -4.79
N SER A 10 7.92 6.33 -5.85
CA SER A 10 9.15 7.09 -6.10
C SER A 10 8.85 8.55 -6.41
N GLU A 11 9.89 9.34 -6.68
CA GLU A 11 9.73 10.70 -7.18
C GLU A 11 8.87 10.72 -8.44
N LYS A 12 8.15 11.84 -8.64
CA LYS A 12 7.23 12.02 -9.75
C LYS A 12 7.97 11.92 -11.10
N GLU A 13 7.45 11.04 -11.94
CA GLU A 13 7.85 10.84 -13.32
C GLU A 13 6.70 11.17 -14.28
N GLU A 14 6.93 11.08 -15.59
CA GLU A 14 5.90 11.39 -16.58
C GLU A 14 4.68 10.47 -16.45
N TRP A 15 4.90 9.15 -16.32
CA TRP A 15 3.83 8.16 -16.20
C TRP A 15 2.97 8.35 -14.93
N SER A 16 3.59 8.80 -13.84
CA SER A 16 2.95 8.99 -12.53
C SER A 16 2.45 10.42 -12.29
N SER A 17 2.63 11.33 -13.25
CA SER A 17 2.26 12.76 -13.08
C SER A 17 0.79 12.96 -12.74
N ALA A 18 -0.11 12.06 -13.18
CA ALA A 18 -1.53 12.09 -12.86
C ALA A 18 -1.83 11.91 -11.35
N LEU A 19 -0.89 11.36 -10.56
CA LEU A 19 -1.03 11.20 -9.11
C LEU A 19 -0.96 12.53 -8.36
N GLU A 20 -0.39 13.58 -8.96
CA GLU A 20 -0.26 14.90 -8.35
C GLU A 20 -1.62 15.46 -7.90
N LYS A 21 -2.69 15.24 -8.65
CA LYS A 21 -4.04 15.72 -8.29
C LYS A 21 -4.57 15.14 -6.96
N TYR A 22 -4.04 14.00 -6.52
CA TYR A 22 -4.44 13.37 -5.26
C TYR A 22 -3.54 13.75 -4.07
N LEU A 23 -2.37 14.32 -4.35
CA LEU A 23 -1.32 14.58 -3.36
C LEU A 23 -1.03 16.06 -3.15
N ALA A 24 -1.03 16.88 -4.22
CA ALA A 24 -0.60 18.27 -4.14
C ALA A 24 -1.39 19.07 -3.10
N GLY A 25 -0.68 19.66 -2.14
CA GLY A 25 -1.24 20.49 -1.06
C GLY A 25 -2.08 19.75 -0.04
N LYS A 26 -2.05 18.40 -0.01
CA LYS A 26 -2.83 17.55 0.89
C LYS A 26 -2.09 17.26 2.19
N LYS A 27 -2.87 17.07 3.27
CA LYS A 27 -2.39 16.53 4.54
C LYS A 27 -2.22 15.03 4.42
N VAL A 28 -0.99 14.56 4.52
CA VAL A 28 -0.62 13.13 4.38
C VAL A 28 -0.31 12.55 5.76
N PHE A 29 -0.96 11.44 6.10
CA PHE A 29 -0.62 10.65 7.25
C PHE A 29 -0.04 9.31 6.83
N ILE A 30 1.23 9.05 7.20
CA ILE A 30 1.95 7.83 6.88
C ILE A 30 1.82 6.83 8.01
N LEU A 31 1.21 5.67 7.73
CA LEU A 31 1.12 4.52 8.64
C LEU A 31 2.31 3.59 8.41
N ALA A 32 3.47 3.90 8.99
CA ALA A 32 4.71 3.14 8.83
C ALA A 32 4.72 1.87 9.71
N PHE A 33 3.76 0.96 9.48
CA PHE A 33 3.52 -0.25 10.26
C PHE A 33 3.85 -1.54 9.50
N SER A 34 4.25 -1.45 8.25
CA SER A 34 4.54 -2.58 7.36
C SER A 34 5.94 -3.19 7.52
N PHE A 35 6.72 -2.73 8.51
CA PHE A 35 8.06 -3.28 8.76
C PHE A 35 8.00 -4.76 9.16
N ALA A 36 9.00 -5.55 8.73
CA ALA A 36 9.12 -6.94 9.16
C ALA A 36 9.64 -7.01 10.61
N ALA A 37 9.00 -7.85 11.44
CA ALA A 37 9.33 -8.00 12.85
C ALA A 37 10.74 -8.57 13.09
N GLU A 38 11.35 -9.20 12.08
CA GLU A 38 12.74 -9.65 12.17
C GLU A 38 13.76 -8.50 12.17
N TYR A 39 13.39 -7.27 11.74
CA TYR A 39 14.29 -6.13 11.62
C TYR A 39 13.97 -5.00 12.61
N ILE A 40 12.72 -4.81 12.99
CA ILE A 40 12.29 -3.69 13.84
C ILE A 40 11.45 -4.22 15.01
N HIS A 41 12.02 -4.16 16.22
CA HIS A 41 11.44 -4.71 17.46
C HIS A 41 11.18 -3.64 18.52
N SER A 42 11.69 -2.43 18.32
CA SER A 42 11.67 -1.35 19.32
C SER A 42 11.39 0.01 18.71
N SER A 43 11.03 0.98 19.57
CA SER A 43 10.88 2.37 19.17
C SER A 43 12.17 2.95 18.60
N GLU A 44 13.31 2.60 19.18
CA GLU A 44 14.62 3.06 18.74
C GLU A 44 14.95 2.59 17.32
N GLU A 45 14.67 1.31 17.01
CA GLU A 45 14.86 0.75 15.66
C GLU A 45 13.86 1.36 14.67
N TRP A 46 12.62 1.58 15.10
CA TRP A 46 11.63 2.28 14.28
C TRP A 46 12.08 3.72 13.96
N ILE A 47 12.62 4.44 14.93
CA ILE A 47 13.16 5.80 14.72
C ILE A 47 14.36 5.79 13.75
N GLN A 48 15.24 4.78 13.81
CA GLN A 48 16.33 4.62 12.85
C GLN A 48 15.82 4.39 11.42
N ALA A 49 14.71 3.69 11.27
CA ALA A 49 14.10 3.40 9.98
C ALA A 49 13.27 4.58 9.44
N TYR A 50 12.40 5.16 10.26
CA TYR A 50 11.36 6.10 9.83
C TYR A 50 11.41 7.47 10.52
N GLY A 51 12.27 7.66 11.51
CA GLY A 51 12.31 8.89 12.32
C GLY A 51 12.94 10.07 11.62
N GLN A 52 12.46 11.26 11.96
CA GLN A 52 13.00 12.53 11.47
C GLN A 52 14.35 12.87 12.15
N PRO A 53 15.28 13.50 11.43
CA PRO A 53 15.35 13.70 9.96
C PRO A 53 16.19 12.64 9.25
N GLU A 54 16.73 11.65 9.98
CA GLU A 54 17.82 10.78 9.51
C GLU A 54 17.36 9.34 9.22
N GLY A 55 16.07 9.01 9.42
CA GLY A 55 15.55 7.67 9.18
C GLY A 55 15.80 7.19 7.74
N GLU A 56 16.18 5.93 7.60
CA GLU A 56 16.55 5.32 6.32
C GLU A 56 15.44 5.49 5.27
N TYR A 57 14.19 5.26 5.66
CA TYR A 57 13.02 5.39 4.77
C TYR A 57 12.38 6.78 4.82
N TYR A 58 12.72 7.62 5.82
CA TYR A 58 12.14 8.95 5.96
C TYR A 58 12.44 9.85 4.77
N ARG A 59 13.72 10.03 4.45
CA ARG A 59 14.15 10.94 3.37
C ARG A 59 13.66 10.54 1.99
N PRO A 60 13.75 9.26 1.57
CA PRO A 60 13.20 8.83 0.27
C PRO A 60 11.70 9.08 0.15
N MET A 61 10.91 8.75 1.19
CA MET A 61 9.47 9.01 1.17
C MET A 61 9.14 10.49 1.17
N LEU A 62 9.83 11.31 1.98
CA LEU A 62 9.67 12.76 1.98
C LEU A 62 9.95 13.34 0.58
N LYS A 63 11.06 12.96 -0.04
CA LYS A 63 11.46 13.42 -1.36
C LYS A 63 10.44 13.01 -2.42
N ALA A 64 9.95 11.79 -2.37
CA ALA A 64 8.91 11.32 -3.27
C ALA A 64 7.62 12.12 -3.09
N LEU A 65 7.08 12.24 -1.88
CA LEU A 65 5.84 12.99 -1.61
C LEU A 65 5.95 14.47 -2.02
N THR A 66 7.06 15.13 -1.71
CA THR A 66 7.27 16.53 -2.07
C THR A 66 7.37 16.74 -3.59
N SER A 67 7.84 15.75 -4.35
CA SER A 67 7.87 15.80 -5.82
C SER A 67 6.46 15.87 -6.44
N TYR A 68 5.44 15.37 -5.71
CA TYR A 68 4.01 15.47 -6.09
C TYR A 68 3.31 16.70 -5.49
N GLY A 69 4.06 17.64 -4.92
CA GLY A 69 3.50 18.90 -4.39
C GLY A 69 2.94 18.81 -2.98
N VAL A 70 3.26 17.77 -2.22
CA VAL A 70 2.99 17.71 -0.77
C VAL A 70 4.01 18.61 -0.05
N ARG A 71 3.56 19.45 0.87
CA ARG A 71 4.46 20.26 1.70
C ARG A 71 4.95 19.43 2.90
N GLU A 72 6.22 19.59 3.27
CA GLU A 72 6.82 18.81 4.36
C GLU A 72 6.04 18.95 5.68
N GLU A 73 5.58 20.16 6.00
CA GLU A 73 4.79 20.45 7.20
C GLU A 73 3.40 19.80 7.22
N GLU A 74 2.92 19.30 6.08
CA GLU A 74 1.63 18.58 5.96
C GLU A 74 1.82 17.05 6.03
N ILE A 75 3.06 16.56 6.23
CA ILE A 75 3.34 15.13 6.36
C ILE A 75 3.49 14.78 7.83
N SER A 76 2.68 13.82 8.28
CA SER A 76 2.76 13.27 9.62
C SER A 76 2.94 11.75 9.59
N TRP A 77 3.56 11.21 10.64
CA TRP A 77 3.90 9.80 10.75
C TRP A 77 3.24 9.16 11.95
N GLY A 78 2.81 7.93 11.81
CA GLY A 78 2.36 7.08 12.91
C GLY A 78 3.51 6.21 13.39
N ASN A 79 3.88 6.35 14.68
CA ASN A 79 4.84 5.46 15.32
C ASN A 79 4.10 4.31 16.00
N TYR A 80 4.31 3.10 15.51
CA TYR A 80 3.66 1.90 16.06
C TYR A 80 3.93 1.70 17.55
N PHE A 81 5.15 1.95 18.01
CA PHE A 81 5.56 1.68 19.39
C PHE A 81 5.08 2.76 20.37
N GLU A 82 5.06 4.03 19.97
CA GLU A 82 4.81 5.16 20.86
C GLU A 82 3.38 5.71 20.77
N ASP A 83 2.78 5.71 19.59
CA ASP A 83 1.46 6.30 19.42
C ASP A 83 0.35 5.39 19.98
N SER A 84 -0.54 5.96 20.79
CA SER A 84 -1.75 5.26 21.23
C SER A 84 -2.75 5.12 20.05
N SER A 85 -3.63 4.09 20.13
CA SER A 85 -4.70 3.92 19.13
C SER A 85 -5.54 5.19 18.96
N ARG A 86 -5.85 5.90 20.05
CA ARG A 86 -6.62 7.16 20.00
C ARG A 86 -5.87 8.27 19.25
N ALA A 87 -4.56 8.39 19.46
CA ALA A 87 -3.76 9.39 18.77
C ALA A 87 -3.67 9.10 17.26
N LEU A 88 -3.49 7.82 16.89
CA LEU A 88 -3.48 7.36 15.51
C LEU A 88 -4.83 7.60 14.82
N GLN A 89 -5.94 7.25 15.47
CA GLN A 89 -7.30 7.50 14.95
C GLN A 89 -7.55 9.01 14.73
N ALA A 90 -7.08 9.87 15.64
CA ALA A 90 -7.18 11.33 15.47
C ALA A 90 -6.41 11.80 14.23
N LYS A 91 -5.17 11.32 14.03
CA LYS A 91 -4.36 11.63 12.84
C LYS A 91 -5.03 11.13 11.55
N ILE A 92 -5.63 9.93 11.56
CA ILE A 92 -6.43 9.42 10.42
C ILE A 92 -7.56 10.38 10.07
N ASN A 93 -8.31 10.84 11.07
CA ASN A 93 -9.46 11.73 10.87
C ASN A 93 -9.07 13.14 10.39
N GLU A 94 -7.86 13.59 10.67
CA GLU A 94 -7.33 14.90 10.24
C GLU A 94 -6.67 14.86 8.87
N ALA A 95 -6.30 13.67 8.38
CA ALA A 95 -5.64 13.47 7.11
C ALA A 95 -6.61 13.63 5.92
N GLU A 96 -6.07 14.00 4.78
CA GLU A 96 -6.75 13.94 3.48
C GLU A 96 -6.24 12.77 2.64
N VAL A 97 -5.02 12.31 2.94
CA VAL A 97 -4.37 11.14 2.33
C VAL A 97 -3.83 10.23 3.42
N LEU A 98 -4.20 8.95 3.38
CA LEU A 98 -3.53 7.88 4.10
C LEU A 98 -2.48 7.25 3.19
N PHE A 99 -1.26 7.15 3.69
CA PHE A 99 -0.15 6.59 2.95
C PHE A 99 0.30 5.29 3.63
N LEU A 100 0.21 4.18 2.89
CA LEU A 100 0.48 2.82 3.34
C LEU A 100 1.77 2.31 2.69
N PRO A 101 2.92 2.27 3.42
CA PRO A 101 4.20 1.85 2.87
C PRO A 101 4.27 0.37 2.51
N GLY A 102 5.32 0.02 1.74
CA GLY A 102 5.73 -1.36 1.48
C GLY A 102 6.40 -2.04 2.67
N GLY A 103 6.52 -3.37 2.63
CA GLY A 103 7.12 -4.22 3.66
C GLY A 103 6.39 -5.57 3.74
N ALA A 104 6.10 -6.05 4.97
CA ALA A 104 5.39 -7.30 5.25
C ALA A 104 3.87 -7.05 5.34
N PRO A 105 3.06 -7.48 4.37
CA PRO A 105 1.64 -7.13 4.31
C PRO A 105 0.79 -7.81 5.40
N ASP A 106 1.09 -9.05 5.76
CA ASP A 106 0.43 -9.80 6.83
C ASP A 106 0.69 -9.17 8.21
N GLU A 107 1.94 -8.86 8.52
CA GLU A 107 2.31 -8.17 9.74
C GLU A 107 1.76 -6.73 9.80
N PHE A 108 1.65 -6.07 8.66
CA PHE A 108 1.03 -4.76 8.55
C PHE A 108 -0.43 -4.81 9.00
N PHE A 109 -1.20 -5.75 8.44
CA PHE A 109 -2.61 -5.91 8.79
C PHE A 109 -2.80 -6.26 10.26
N ASP A 110 -1.98 -7.17 10.82
CA ASP A 110 -2.03 -7.52 12.22
C ASP A 110 -1.78 -6.32 13.15
N ARG A 111 -0.79 -5.47 12.83
CA ARG A 111 -0.53 -4.24 13.60
C ARG A 111 -1.65 -3.21 13.51
N LEU A 112 -2.33 -3.11 12.37
CA LEU A 112 -3.53 -2.28 12.24
C LEU A 112 -4.66 -2.78 13.14
N LYS A 113 -4.85 -4.11 13.23
CA LYS A 113 -5.82 -4.73 14.18
C LYS A 113 -5.43 -4.45 15.62
N GLU A 114 -4.18 -4.68 16.02
CA GLU A 114 -3.68 -4.43 17.38
C GLU A 114 -3.89 -2.98 17.83
N LYS A 115 -3.71 -2.03 16.93
CA LYS A 115 -3.94 -0.60 17.18
C LYS A 115 -5.41 -0.18 17.03
N ASN A 116 -6.33 -1.11 16.73
CA ASN A 116 -7.76 -0.85 16.52
C ASN A 116 -7.99 0.25 15.44
N LEU A 117 -7.30 0.18 14.30
CA LEU A 117 -7.38 1.18 13.24
C LEU A 117 -8.26 0.76 12.06
N ILE A 118 -8.67 -0.51 11.97
CA ILE A 118 -9.42 -1.05 10.82
C ILE A 118 -10.67 -0.20 10.54
N ASP A 119 -11.54 -0.03 11.54
CA ASP A 119 -12.79 0.73 11.39
C ASP A 119 -12.53 2.19 10.95
N ALA A 120 -11.50 2.83 11.52
CA ALA A 120 -11.16 4.21 11.18
C ALA A 120 -10.67 4.33 9.72
N ILE A 121 -9.92 3.34 9.23
CA ILE A 121 -9.45 3.31 7.84
C ILE A 121 -10.61 3.00 6.89
N GLN A 122 -11.48 2.04 7.23
CA GLN A 122 -12.64 1.71 6.40
C GLN A 122 -13.65 2.86 6.30
N GLN A 123 -13.76 3.70 7.33
CA GLN A 123 -14.62 4.90 7.35
C GLN A 123 -13.93 6.14 6.78
N PHE A 124 -12.65 6.06 6.46
CA PHE A 124 -11.91 7.19 5.89
C PHE A 124 -12.44 7.57 4.52
N ASN A 125 -12.68 8.87 4.28
CA ASN A 125 -13.28 9.35 3.04
C ASN A 125 -12.34 10.23 2.21
N GLY A 126 -11.05 10.00 2.29
CA GLY A 126 -10.02 10.67 1.48
C GLY A 126 -9.43 9.75 0.42
N THR A 127 -8.15 9.96 0.14
CA THR A 127 -7.36 9.11 -0.74
C THR A 127 -6.49 8.17 0.08
N ILE A 128 -6.51 6.87 -0.23
CA ILE A 128 -5.60 5.88 0.34
C ILE A 128 -4.61 5.49 -0.75
N ILE A 129 -3.33 5.76 -0.52
CA ILE A 129 -2.25 5.38 -1.41
C ILE A 129 -1.42 4.31 -0.73
N GLY A 130 -1.25 3.16 -1.39
CA GLY A 130 -0.38 2.11 -0.90
C GLY A 130 0.56 1.58 -1.98
N PHE A 131 1.77 1.22 -1.58
CA PHE A 131 2.69 0.54 -2.47
C PHE A 131 3.18 -0.78 -1.88
N SER A 132 3.42 -1.79 -2.72
CA SER A 132 3.79 -3.15 -2.31
C SER A 132 2.83 -3.68 -1.25
N ALA A 133 3.29 -4.00 -0.03
CA ALA A 133 2.44 -4.40 1.09
C ALA A 133 1.25 -3.45 1.32
N GLY A 134 1.47 -2.13 1.23
CA GLY A 134 0.42 -1.12 1.38
C GLY A 134 -0.63 -1.13 0.27
N ALA A 135 -0.31 -1.63 -0.92
CA ALA A 135 -1.29 -1.89 -1.97
C ALA A 135 -2.11 -3.14 -1.64
N MET A 136 -1.43 -4.23 -1.29
CA MET A 136 -2.03 -5.54 -1.01
C MET A 136 -3.04 -5.47 0.14
N VAL A 137 -2.70 -4.83 1.26
CA VAL A 137 -3.59 -4.76 2.43
C VAL A 137 -4.89 -3.99 2.19
N GLN A 138 -5.02 -3.23 1.10
CA GLN A 138 -6.29 -2.59 0.72
C GLN A 138 -7.34 -3.60 0.21
N ILE A 139 -6.89 -4.75 -0.28
CA ILE A 139 -7.74 -5.84 -0.78
C ILE A 139 -8.35 -6.60 0.40
N GLN A 140 -9.58 -7.09 0.26
CA GLN A 140 -10.27 -7.87 1.30
C GLN A 140 -9.52 -9.17 1.63
N ASP A 141 -9.26 -9.97 0.59
CA ASP A 141 -8.44 -11.16 0.64
C ASP A 141 -7.39 -11.03 -0.48
N PHE A 142 -6.13 -10.88 -0.12
CA PHE A 142 -5.04 -10.80 -1.07
C PHE A 142 -4.17 -12.06 -1.04
N HIS A 143 -3.56 -12.39 -2.17
CA HIS A 143 -2.58 -13.46 -2.22
C HIS A 143 -1.16 -12.93 -2.06
N ILE A 144 -0.28 -13.79 -1.60
CA ILE A 144 1.17 -13.59 -1.62
C ILE A 144 1.78 -14.69 -2.48
N THR A 145 2.52 -14.28 -3.51
CA THR A 145 3.31 -15.16 -4.35
C THR A 145 4.53 -15.66 -3.58
N GLU A 146 4.89 -16.93 -3.78
CA GLU A 146 6.12 -17.52 -3.22
C GLU A 146 7.36 -16.72 -3.65
N ASP A 147 8.20 -16.37 -2.65
CA ASP A 147 9.46 -15.66 -2.83
C ASP A 147 10.49 -16.06 -1.76
N ASP A 148 11.55 -15.27 -1.59
CA ASP A 148 12.58 -15.52 -0.58
C ASP A 148 12.08 -15.38 0.87
N HIS A 149 11.05 -14.58 1.12
CA HIS A 149 10.45 -14.33 2.44
C HIS A 149 9.24 -15.24 2.69
N TYR A 150 8.38 -15.42 1.70
CA TYR A 150 7.18 -16.25 1.75
C TYR A 150 7.39 -17.55 0.98
N LYS A 151 7.58 -18.66 1.70
CA LYS A 151 8.00 -19.95 1.12
C LYS A 151 6.89 -20.73 0.39
N GLU A 152 5.65 -20.23 0.45
CA GLU A 152 4.51 -20.82 -0.24
C GLU A 152 3.48 -19.77 -0.60
N TYR A 153 2.78 -20.00 -1.70
CA TYR A 153 1.62 -19.19 -2.09
C TYR A 153 0.52 -19.28 -1.03
N SER A 154 0.06 -18.15 -0.51
CA SER A 154 -0.94 -18.08 0.56
C SER A 154 -1.90 -16.92 0.36
N TYR A 155 -3.08 -16.98 1.02
CA TYR A 155 -4.03 -15.88 1.11
C TYR A 155 -4.05 -15.30 2.52
N TYR A 156 -4.18 -13.99 2.58
CA TYR A 156 -4.26 -13.23 3.82
C TYR A 156 -5.45 -12.28 3.80
N GLU A 157 -5.97 -11.97 4.98
CA GLU A 157 -7.01 -10.97 5.19
C GLU A 157 -6.42 -9.57 5.10
N GLY A 158 -7.17 -8.63 4.49
CA GLY A 158 -6.80 -7.22 4.43
C GLY A 158 -7.92 -6.28 4.90
N LEU A 159 -7.83 -5.01 4.54
CA LEU A 159 -8.69 -3.92 5.02
C LEU A 159 -10.13 -3.94 4.48
N ASP A 160 -10.47 -4.85 3.58
CA ASP A 160 -11.80 -4.93 2.97
C ASP A 160 -12.26 -3.62 2.29
N LEU A 161 -11.33 -2.90 1.69
CA LEU A 161 -11.63 -1.67 0.94
C LEU A 161 -11.95 -1.97 -0.51
N LEU A 162 -11.36 -3.03 -1.06
CA LEU A 162 -11.49 -3.49 -2.45
C LEU A 162 -11.73 -4.99 -2.46
N THR A 163 -12.81 -5.44 -3.13
CA THR A 163 -13.28 -6.83 -3.09
C THR A 163 -13.24 -7.54 -4.44
N ASP A 164 -13.39 -6.79 -5.54
CA ASP A 164 -13.70 -7.34 -6.86
C ASP A 164 -12.49 -7.91 -7.60
N PHE A 165 -11.28 -7.55 -7.17
CA PHE A 165 -10.04 -7.96 -7.80
C PHE A 165 -8.92 -8.18 -6.78
N ASP A 166 -7.79 -8.67 -7.24
CA ASP A 166 -6.54 -8.76 -6.50
C ASP A 166 -5.40 -8.10 -7.28
N VAL A 167 -4.24 -7.95 -6.66
CA VAL A 167 -3.04 -7.39 -7.29
C VAL A 167 -1.85 -8.31 -7.12
N GLU A 168 -1.04 -8.42 -8.15
CA GLU A 168 0.32 -8.95 -8.11
C GLU A 168 1.26 -7.77 -8.21
N VAL A 169 1.92 -7.41 -7.11
CA VAL A 169 2.86 -6.28 -7.05
C VAL A 169 4.25 -6.70 -7.50
N HIS A 170 5.08 -5.73 -7.90
CA HIS A 170 6.41 -5.98 -8.50
C HIS A 170 6.35 -6.93 -9.70
N PHE A 171 5.21 -6.92 -10.39
CA PHE A 171 4.93 -7.85 -11.46
C PHE A 171 5.94 -7.76 -12.60
N GLU A 172 6.49 -8.93 -12.96
CA GLU A 172 7.34 -9.12 -14.12
C GLU A 172 6.66 -10.12 -15.06
N LYS A 173 6.39 -9.68 -16.29
CA LYS A 173 5.61 -10.45 -17.27
C LYS A 173 6.20 -11.84 -17.58
N ASP A 174 7.51 -11.94 -17.60
CA ASP A 174 8.24 -13.16 -17.95
C ASP A 174 8.52 -14.05 -16.72
N ASP A 175 8.09 -13.65 -15.51
CA ASP A 175 8.21 -14.46 -14.31
C ASP A 175 7.11 -15.52 -14.27
N SER A 176 7.53 -16.80 -14.41
CA SER A 176 6.60 -17.93 -14.43
C SER A 176 5.93 -18.19 -13.08
N THR A 177 6.55 -17.81 -11.96
CA THR A 177 5.99 -17.98 -10.61
C THR A 177 4.84 -17.00 -10.40
N MET A 178 5.07 -15.72 -10.74
CA MET A 178 4.02 -14.69 -10.69
C MET A 178 2.85 -15.02 -11.63
N GLN A 179 3.14 -15.49 -12.85
CA GLN A 179 2.11 -15.93 -13.80
C GLN A 179 1.28 -17.09 -13.24
N ALA A 180 1.92 -18.09 -12.62
CA ALA A 180 1.23 -19.21 -12.00
C ALA A 180 0.36 -18.78 -10.81
N SER A 181 0.85 -17.85 -9.99
CA SER A 181 0.13 -17.26 -8.86
C SER A 181 -1.12 -16.52 -9.30
N ILE A 182 -1.01 -15.65 -10.32
CA ILE A 182 -2.15 -14.97 -10.92
C ILE A 182 -3.20 -15.97 -11.43
N GLN A 183 -2.79 -17.01 -12.19
CA GLN A 183 -3.71 -18.01 -12.69
C GLN A 183 -4.39 -18.80 -11.57
N ARG A 184 -3.67 -19.08 -10.48
CA ARG A 184 -4.20 -19.72 -9.29
C ARG A 184 -5.23 -18.83 -8.60
N CYS A 185 -4.93 -17.54 -8.40
CA CYS A 185 -5.85 -16.57 -7.81
C CYS A 185 -7.16 -16.46 -8.62
N LEU A 186 -7.05 -16.34 -9.95
CA LEU A 186 -8.21 -16.28 -10.87
C LEU A 186 -9.08 -17.53 -10.79
N LYS A 187 -8.47 -18.68 -10.60
CA LYS A 187 -9.20 -19.96 -10.49
C LYS A 187 -9.90 -20.15 -9.14
N GLU A 188 -9.24 -19.71 -8.06
CA GLU A 188 -9.66 -20.03 -6.69
C GLU A 188 -10.53 -18.94 -6.04
N LYS A 189 -10.25 -17.67 -6.29
CA LYS A 189 -10.81 -16.57 -5.48
C LYS A 189 -11.38 -15.40 -6.28
N LYS A 190 -10.67 -14.88 -7.27
CA LYS A 190 -10.96 -13.59 -7.91
C LYS A 190 -11.26 -13.75 -9.39
N LYS A 191 -12.07 -12.84 -9.93
CA LYS A 191 -12.37 -12.80 -11.37
C LYS A 191 -11.34 -11.98 -12.15
N VAL A 192 -10.67 -11.07 -11.46
CA VAL A 192 -9.67 -10.14 -12.03
C VAL A 192 -8.46 -10.08 -11.13
N VAL A 193 -7.27 -10.05 -11.71
CA VAL A 193 -5.99 -9.73 -11.04
C VAL A 193 -5.26 -8.70 -11.87
N TYR A 194 -4.76 -7.64 -11.24
CA TYR A 194 -3.88 -6.67 -11.89
C TYR A 194 -2.43 -6.97 -11.53
N GLY A 195 -1.62 -7.33 -12.54
CA GLY A 195 -0.16 -7.34 -12.41
C GLY A 195 0.35 -5.90 -12.53
N ILE A 196 0.92 -5.38 -11.45
CA ILE A 196 1.42 -4.01 -11.37
C ILE A 196 2.94 -4.06 -11.40
N GLY A 197 3.56 -3.57 -12.46
CA GLY A 197 5.01 -3.40 -12.55
C GLY A 197 5.53 -2.26 -11.67
N ASN A 198 6.84 -2.10 -11.58
CA ASN A 198 7.45 -1.09 -10.72
C ASN A 198 7.12 0.36 -11.13
N ALA A 199 6.83 0.60 -12.40
CA ALA A 199 6.34 1.87 -12.94
C ALA A 199 4.84 1.83 -13.25
N GLY A 200 4.03 1.24 -12.36
CA GLY A 200 2.59 1.04 -12.56
C GLY A 200 1.74 1.47 -11.37
N ALA A 201 0.50 1.85 -11.66
CA ALA A 201 -0.51 2.13 -10.65
C ALA A 201 -1.93 1.74 -11.11
N VAL A 202 -2.73 1.25 -10.17
CA VAL A 202 -4.18 1.06 -10.31
C VAL A 202 -4.88 2.07 -9.41
N ILE A 203 -5.77 2.87 -9.98
CA ILE A 203 -6.54 3.91 -9.28
C ILE A 203 -8.01 3.52 -9.32
N VAL A 204 -8.64 3.44 -8.15
CA VAL A 204 -10.05 3.10 -8.00
C VAL A 204 -10.81 4.28 -7.42
N GLU A 205 -11.79 4.81 -8.17
CA GLU A 205 -12.67 5.90 -7.77
C GLU A 205 -14.12 5.46 -7.93
N GLY A 206 -14.78 5.07 -6.85
CA GLY A 206 -16.10 4.42 -6.91
C GLY A 206 -16.05 3.17 -7.78
N ASP A 207 -16.88 3.11 -8.83
CA ASP A 207 -16.94 1.97 -9.77
C ASP A 207 -15.90 2.08 -10.91
N SER A 208 -15.11 3.16 -10.94
CA SER A 208 -14.15 3.41 -12.01
C SER A 208 -12.76 2.91 -11.65
N ILE A 209 -12.13 2.18 -12.56
CA ILE A 209 -10.74 1.73 -12.43
C ILE A 209 -9.93 2.32 -13.58
N LEU A 210 -8.87 3.04 -13.23
CA LEU A 210 -7.89 3.59 -14.16
C LEU A 210 -6.53 2.94 -13.90
N THR A 211 -5.82 2.55 -14.94
CA THR A 211 -4.45 2.06 -14.87
C THR A 211 -3.48 3.09 -15.45
N LEU A 212 -2.32 3.23 -14.81
CA LEU A 212 -1.22 4.09 -15.28
C LEU A 212 0.06 3.25 -15.41
N GLY A 213 0.85 3.54 -16.42
CA GLY A 213 2.17 2.90 -16.60
C GLY A 213 2.08 1.39 -16.83
N GLU A 214 2.95 0.64 -16.17
CA GLU A 214 3.14 -0.79 -16.34
C GLU A 214 2.09 -1.60 -15.55
N VAL A 215 0.90 -1.78 -16.14
CA VAL A 215 -0.18 -2.58 -15.54
C VAL A 215 -0.73 -3.54 -16.58
N GLU A 216 -0.81 -4.83 -16.24
CA GLU A 216 -1.50 -5.85 -17.02
C GLU A 216 -2.73 -6.36 -16.28
N LYS A 217 -3.86 -6.44 -16.96
CA LYS A 217 -5.12 -6.98 -16.43
C LYS A 217 -5.29 -8.43 -16.86
N TYR A 218 -5.51 -9.30 -15.89
CA TYR A 218 -5.84 -10.70 -16.10
C TYR A 218 -7.27 -10.97 -15.67
N GLU A 219 -7.99 -11.74 -16.47
CA GLU A 219 -9.39 -12.08 -16.21
C GLU A 219 -9.62 -13.59 -16.28
N GLN A 220 -10.51 -14.09 -15.42
CA GLN A 220 -10.95 -15.46 -15.49
C GLN A 220 -11.61 -15.71 -16.86
N GLN A 221 -11.11 -16.71 -17.60
CA GLN A 221 -11.71 -17.07 -18.89
C GLN A 221 -13.12 -17.62 -18.64
N SER A 222 -14.09 -17.02 -19.31
CA SER A 222 -15.46 -17.55 -19.34
C SER A 222 -15.43 -18.96 -19.96
N GLN A 223 -15.88 -19.96 -19.21
CA GLN A 223 -16.06 -21.31 -19.72
C GLN A 223 -17.29 -21.39 -20.64
#